data_0c3a473aac9599074c94505534ff8df7
#
_entry.id   0c3a473aac9599074c94505534ff8df7
#
_cell.length_a   1.000
_cell.length_b   1.000
_cell.length_c   1.000
_cell.angle_alpha   90.00
_cell.angle_beta   90.00
_cell.angle_gamma   90.00
#
_symmetry.space_group_name_H-M   'P 1'
#
loop_
_entity.id
_entity.type
_entity.pdbx_description
1 polymer ?
#
loop_
_entity_poly.entity_id
_entity_poly.type
_entity_poly.pdbx_seq_one_letter_code
_entity_poly.pdbx_strand_id
1 'polypeptide(L)'
;MRIVFMGTPEFAVPCLEMLLSESQKYQVVCVVTKPDMPKGRKLQLTPPPIKDVAVKAGIPVLQPQNVKTQEFYEELVSFKPDLFVTVAYGKILTESVLSIPAKGCINVHASLLPKYRGASPIQRAIIDG
;
A
#
# COMPACT_ATOMS: atom_id res chain seq x y z
N MET A 1 3.82 -8.17 13.24
CA MET A 1 4.57 -7.79 12.02
C MET A 1 4.16 -6.40 11.57
N ARG A 2 5.11 -5.53 11.41
CA ARG A 2 4.85 -4.16 11.00
C ARG A 2 4.83 -4.06 9.49
N ILE A 3 3.72 -3.59 8.94
CA ILE A 3 3.50 -3.55 7.50
C ILE A 3 3.29 -2.11 7.04
N VAL A 4 3.96 -1.74 5.94
CA VAL A 4 3.61 -0.57 5.16
C VAL A 4 2.83 -1.06 3.94
N PHE A 5 1.61 -0.60 3.80
CA PHE A 5 0.75 -0.95 2.67
C PHE A 5 0.81 0.15 1.61
N MET A 6 1.02 -0.23 0.38
CA MET A 6 1.07 0.71 -0.74
C MET A 6 0.07 0.30 -1.80
N GLY A 7 -0.91 1.14 -2.05
CA GLY A 7 -1.93 0.86 -3.05
C GLY A 7 -2.70 2.12 -3.40
N THR A 8 -3.43 2.09 -4.50
CA THR A 8 -4.15 3.26 -4.97
C THR A 8 -5.60 2.97 -5.34
N PRO A 9 -5.91 2.01 -6.24
CA PRO A 9 -7.26 1.85 -6.74
C PRO A 9 -8.17 1.15 -5.75
N GLU A 10 -9.46 1.21 -6.05
CA GLU A 10 -10.48 0.64 -5.19
C GLU A 10 -10.30 -0.85 -4.97
N PHE A 11 -9.84 -1.59 -5.98
CA PHE A 11 -9.67 -3.03 -5.80
C PHE A 11 -8.53 -3.40 -4.84
N ALA A 12 -7.71 -2.44 -4.44
CA ALA A 12 -6.72 -2.67 -3.39
C ALA A 12 -7.32 -2.62 -1.99
N VAL A 13 -8.50 -2.03 -1.84
CA VAL A 13 -9.17 -1.87 -0.54
C VAL A 13 -9.41 -3.21 0.16
N PRO A 14 -9.93 -4.26 -0.49
CA PRO A 14 -10.13 -5.54 0.22
C PRO A 14 -8.86 -6.11 0.83
N CYS A 15 -7.73 -5.93 0.16
CA CYS A 15 -6.46 -6.41 0.70
C CYS A 15 -6.08 -5.66 1.98
N LEU A 16 -6.22 -4.34 1.98
CA LEU A 16 -5.95 -3.55 3.16
C LEU A 16 -6.91 -3.93 4.31
N GLU A 17 -8.19 -4.07 3.99
CA GLU A 17 -9.18 -4.44 4.99
C GLU A 17 -8.90 -5.80 5.61
N MET A 18 -8.43 -6.74 4.81
CA MET A 18 -8.05 -8.05 5.31
C MET A 18 -6.90 -7.93 6.33
N LEU A 19 -5.89 -7.14 6.00
CA LEU A 19 -4.77 -6.93 6.92
C LEU A 19 -5.23 -6.26 8.23
N LEU A 20 -6.13 -5.30 8.11
CA LEU A 20 -6.67 -4.61 9.29
C LEU A 20 -7.51 -5.53 10.16
N SER A 21 -8.22 -6.50 9.56
CA SER A 21 -9.04 -7.44 10.32
C SER A 21 -8.21 -8.42 11.13
N GLU A 22 -6.94 -8.57 10.79
CA GLU A 22 -6.04 -9.47 11.52
C GLU A 22 -4.97 -8.68 12.27
N SER A 23 -5.41 -7.70 13.05
CA SER A 23 -4.53 -6.77 13.74
C SER A 23 -3.60 -7.43 14.76
N GLN A 24 -3.88 -8.64 15.17
CA GLN A 24 -2.98 -9.37 16.07
C GLN A 24 -1.76 -9.90 15.34
N LYS A 25 -1.89 -10.18 14.05
CA LYS A 25 -0.78 -10.68 13.21
C LYS A 25 -0.09 -9.56 12.48
N TYR A 26 -0.86 -8.61 11.98
CA TYR A 26 -0.38 -7.56 11.09
C TYR A 26 -0.70 -6.20 11.66
N GLN A 27 0.32 -5.42 11.86
CA GLN A 27 0.15 -4.03 12.27
C GLN A 27 0.47 -3.15 11.08
N VAL A 28 -0.56 -2.60 10.45
CA VAL A 28 -0.37 -1.66 9.35
C VAL A 28 0.02 -0.32 9.96
N VAL A 29 1.28 0.02 9.84
CA VAL A 29 1.82 1.22 10.49
C VAL A 29 1.77 2.46 9.62
N CYS A 30 1.63 2.27 8.31
CA CYS A 30 1.58 3.36 7.35
C CYS A 30 0.93 2.87 6.07
N VAL A 31 0.21 3.75 5.41
CA VAL A 31 -0.36 3.52 4.08
C VAL A 31 0.25 4.55 3.14
N VAL A 32 0.77 4.06 2.01
CA VAL A 32 1.29 4.91 0.94
C VAL A 32 0.36 4.81 -0.25
N THR A 33 -0.07 5.92 -0.78
CA THR A 33 -0.96 5.95 -1.93
C THR A 33 -0.61 7.15 -2.81
N LYS A 34 -1.18 7.21 -4.00
CA LYS A 34 -0.94 8.33 -4.90
C LYS A 34 -1.57 9.61 -4.35
N PRO A 35 -1.06 10.78 -4.75
CA PRO A 35 -1.69 12.04 -4.38
C PRO A 35 -3.15 12.10 -4.84
N ASP A 36 -3.94 12.94 -4.16
CA ASP A 36 -5.31 13.22 -4.59
C ASP A 36 -5.30 13.71 -6.03
N MET A 37 -6.26 13.23 -6.82
CA MET A 37 -6.30 13.52 -8.25
C MET A 37 -7.56 14.28 -8.60
N PRO A 38 -7.50 15.21 -9.58
CA PRO A 38 -8.70 15.83 -10.11
C PRO A 38 -9.61 14.77 -10.71
N LYS A 39 -10.89 14.82 -10.36
CA LYS A 39 -11.84 13.83 -10.82
C LYS A 39 -13.18 14.49 -11.09
N GLY A 40 -13.89 14.04 -12.13
CA GLY A 40 -15.20 14.55 -12.48
C GLY A 40 -15.12 15.86 -13.25
N ARG A 41 -16.29 16.41 -13.58
CA ARG A 41 -16.39 17.60 -14.41
C ARG A 41 -15.79 18.84 -13.78
N LYS A 42 -15.88 18.94 -12.46
CA LYS A 42 -15.39 20.10 -11.74
C LYS A 42 -13.92 19.97 -11.38
N LEU A 43 -13.28 18.88 -11.76
CA LEU A 43 -11.88 18.61 -11.47
C LEU A 43 -11.55 18.81 -9.98
N GLN A 44 -12.48 18.40 -9.12
CA GLN A 44 -12.22 18.45 -7.70
C GLN A 44 -11.20 17.39 -7.32
N LEU A 45 -10.28 17.75 -6.44
CA LEU A 45 -9.32 16.79 -5.93
C LEU A 45 -10.05 15.72 -5.14
N THR A 46 -9.84 14.48 -5.54
CA THR A 46 -10.48 13.32 -4.92
C THR A 46 -9.40 12.43 -4.35
N PRO A 47 -9.51 12.04 -3.08
CA PRO A 47 -8.54 11.13 -2.49
C PRO A 47 -8.71 9.73 -3.09
N PRO A 48 -7.61 8.97 -3.19
CA PRO A 48 -7.71 7.55 -3.56
C PRO A 48 -8.54 6.79 -2.53
N PRO A 49 -9.27 5.74 -2.95
CA PRO A 49 -10.09 4.95 -2.00
C PRO A 49 -9.32 4.41 -0.81
N ILE A 50 -8.08 4.03 -1.01
CA ILE A 50 -7.21 3.52 0.06
C ILE A 50 -7.02 4.57 1.16
N LYS A 51 -6.93 5.85 0.80
CA LYS A 51 -6.76 6.91 1.78
C LYS A 51 -7.93 6.97 2.75
N ASP A 52 -9.16 6.84 2.24
CA ASP A 52 -10.34 6.89 3.10
C ASP A 52 -10.33 5.77 4.13
N VAL A 53 -9.97 4.58 3.72
CA VAL A 53 -9.88 3.43 4.62
C VAL A 53 -8.83 3.66 5.69
N ALA A 54 -7.66 4.15 5.29
CA ALA A 54 -6.56 4.38 6.22
C ALA A 54 -6.90 5.48 7.24
N VAL A 55 -7.51 6.56 6.78
CA VAL A 55 -7.90 7.68 7.66
C VAL A 55 -8.91 7.20 8.68
N LYS A 56 -9.91 6.42 8.27
CA LYS A 56 -10.91 5.89 9.20
C LYS A 56 -10.31 4.94 10.21
N ALA A 57 -9.25 4.24 9.84
CA ALA A 57 -8.56 3.32 10.75
C ALA A 57 -7.51 4.02 11.62
N GLY A 58 -7.30 5.31 11.44
CA GLY A 58 -6.33 6.05 12.21
C GLY A 58 -4.88 5.79 11.82
N ILE A 59 -4.65 5.38 10.58
CA ILE A 59 -3.31 5.02 10.08
C ILE A 59 -2.70 6.22 9.34
N PRO A 60 -1.44 6.55 9.61
CA PRO A 60 -0.75 7.60 8.84
C PRO A 60 -0.73 7.31 7.36
N VAL A 61 -0.97 8.33 6.54
CA VAL A 61 -1.00 8.22 5.09
C VAL A 61 0.10 9.09 4.50
N LEU A 62 0.90 8.49 3.60
CA LEU A 62 1.89 9.21 2.82
C LEU A 62 1.45 9.24 1.36
N GLN A 63 1.53 10.41 0.75
CA GLN A 63 1.13 10.60 -0.65
C GLN A 63 2.26 11.31 -1.42
N PRO A 64 3.43 10.68 -1.53
CA PRO A 64 4.58 11.33 -2.16
C PRO A 64 4.34 11.51 -3.66
N GLN A 65 4.66 12.70 -4.17
CA GLN A 65 4.66 12.92 -5.60
C GLN A 65 5.87 12.27 -6.25
N ASN A 66 6.99 12.21 -5.53
CA ASN A 66 8.21 11.61 -6.01
C ASN A 66 8.71 10.62 -4.95
N VAL A 67 8.76 9.34 -5.34
CA VAL A 67 9.19 8.28 -4.42
C VAL A 67 10.70 8.11 -4.34
N LYS A 68 11.45 8.93 -5.09
CA LYS A 68 12.91 8.84 -5.14
C LYS A 68 13.59 9.81 -4.18
N THR A 69 12.84 10.56 -3.40
CA THR A 69 13.44 11.56 -2.50
C THR A 69 13.99 10.90 -1.24
N GLN A 70 15.01 11.53 -0.68
CA GLN A 70 15.57 11.09 0.60
C GLN A 70 14.54 11.23 1.71
N GLU A 71 13.70 12.26 1.65
CA GLU A 71 12.65 12.47 2.64
C GLU A 71 11.70 11.29 2.71
N PHE A 72 11.23 10.79 1.56
CA PHE A 72 10.34 9.65 1.53
C PHE A 72 11.02 8.39 2.10
N TYR A 73 12.27 8.17 1.73
CA TYR A 73 13.05 7.07 2.26
C TYR A 73 13.11 7.12 3.79
N GLU A 74 13.44 8.28 4.33
CA GLU A 74 13.58 8.45 5.78
C GLU A 74 12.25 8.29 6.51
N GLU A 75 11.16 8.76 5.90
CA GLU A 75 9.85 8.55 6.48
C GLU A 75 9.52 7.06 6.60
N LEU A 76 9.79 6.30 5.55
CA LEU A 76 9.54 4.86 5.57
C LEU A 76 10.39 4.16 6.60
N VAL A 77 11.66 4.53 6.70
CA VAL A 77 12.57 3.96 7.71
C VAL A 77 12.03 4.22 9.12
N SER A 78 11.48 5.41 9.35
CA SER A 78 10.98 5.78 10.67
C SER A 78 9.85 4.88 11.16
N PHE A 79 9.10 4.28 10.26
CA PHE A 79 8.04 3.35 10.62
C PHE A 79 8.54 1.95 10.97
N LYS A 80 9.81 1.67 10.73
CA LYS A 80 10.44 0.37 11.04
C LYS A 80 9.65 -0.80 10.48
N PRO A 81 9.39 -0.83 9.17
CA PRO A 81 8.57 -1.88 8.59
C PRO A 81 9.29 -3.22 8.53
N ASP A 82 8.54 -4.28 8.78
CA ASP A 82 9.03 -5.64 8.54
C ASP A 82 8.75 -6.08 7.12
N LEU A 83 7.67 -5.56 6.53
CA LEU A 83 7.20 -6.02 5.23
C LEU A 83 6.51 -4.88 4.50
N PHE A 84 6.72 -4.79 3.19
CA PHE A 84 5.89 -3.96 2.31
C PHE A 84 4.89 -4.85 1.61
N VAL A 85 3.64 -4.41 1.54
CA VAL A 85 2.61 -5.04 0.71
C VAL A 85 2.16 -4.01 -0.31
N THR A 86 2.37 -4.30 -1.60
CA THR A 86 2.00 -3.38 -2.67
C THR A 86 0.88 -3.98 -3.51
N VAL A 87 -0.13 -3.18 -3.81
CA VAL A 87 -1.27 -3.58 -4.65
C VAL A 87 -1.55 -2.42 -5.60
N ALA A 88 -1.03 -2.53 -6.81
CA ALA A 88 -1.24 -1.52 -7.85
C ALA A 88 -0.98 -0.09 -7.35
N TYR A 89 0.16 0.10 -6.71
CA TYR A 89 0.52 1.43 -6.22
C TYR A 89 0.68 2.42 -7.37
N GLY A 90 1.22 1.97 -8.50
CA GLY A 90 1.31 2.79 -9.69
C GLY A 90 2.58 3.61 -9.81
N LYS A 91 3.52 3.47 -8.90
CA LYS A 91 4.83 4.11 -8.97
C LYS A 91 5.90 3.05 -8.78
N ILE A 92 7.03 3.23 -9.47
CA ILE A 92 8.16 2.31 -9.37
C ILE A 92 9.01 2.71 -8.18
N LEU A 93 9.18 1.78 -7.25
CA LEU A 93 9.99 2.02 -6.06
C LEU A 93 11.45 1.75 -6.36
N THR A 94 12.33 2.53 -5.74
CA THR A 94 13.77 2.33 -5.88
C THR A 94 14.25 1.10 -5.11
N GLU A 95 15.41 0.58 -5.48
CA GLU A 95 16.01 -0.52 -4.75
C GLU A 95 16.26 -0.15 -3.29
N SER A 96 16.66 1.08 -3.04
CA SER A 96 16.89 1.56 -1.68
C SER A 96 15.63 1.44 -0.84
N VAL A 97 14.49 1.88 -1.39
CA VAL A 97 13.20 1.80 -0.69
C VAL A 97 12.81 0.34 -0.49
N LEU A 98 12.95 -0.49 -1.51
CA LEU A 98 12.56 -1.90 -1.44
C LEU A 98 13.42 -2.69 -0.45
N SER A 99 14.59 -2.20 -0.11
CA SER A 99 15.48 -2.87 0.84
C SER A 99 15.19 -2.49 2.30
N ILE A 100 14.30 -1.53 2.54
CA ILE A 100 14.01 -1.10 3.91
C ILE A 100 13.38 -2.21 4.77
N PRO A 101 12.33 -2.92 4.30
CA PRO A 101 11.70 -3.91 5.14
C PRO A 101 12.56 -5.16 5.30
N ALA A 102 12.68 -5.63 6.53
CA ALA A 102 13.53 -6.78 6.82
C ALA A 102 13.07 -8.05 6.11
N LYS A 103 11.77 -8.18 5.86
CA LYS A 103 11.20 -9.38 5.23
C LYS A 103 10.85 -9.17 3.75
N GLY A 104 11.21 -8.03 3.19
CA GLY A 104 11.03 -7.78 1.76
C GLY A 104 9.69 -7.21 1.41
N CYS A 105 9.31 -7.40 0.16
CA CYS A 105 8.11 -6.80 -0.42
C CYS A 105 7.25 -7.87 -1.09
N ILE A 106 5.96 -7.86 -0.78
CA ILE A 106 4.97 -8.69 -1.47
C ILE A 106 4.20 -7.80 -2.42
N ASN A 107 4.20 -8.18 -3.69
CA ASN A 107 3.45 -7.45 -4.71
C ASN A 107 2.25 -8.27 -5.14
N VAL A 108 1.05 -7.80 -4.83
CA VAL A 108 -0.18 -8.49 -5.19
C VAL A 108 -0.61 -8.02 -6.58
N HIS A 109 -0.74 -8.98 -7.50
CA HIS A 109 -1.18 -8.69 -8.87
C HIS A 109 -2.68 -8.56 -8.90
N ALA A 110 -3.14 -7.34 -9.04
CA ALA A 110 -4.56 -7.04 -9.00
C ALA A 110 -5.33 -7.71 -10.13
N SER A 111 -4.70 -7.91 -11.27
CA SER A 111 -5.34 -8.56 -12.41
C SER A 111 -5.80 -9.98 -12.10
N LEU A 112 -5.26 -10.61 -11.06
CA LEU A 112 -5.65 -11.95 -10.66
C LEU A 112 -6.86 -11.96 -9.75
N LEU A 113 -7.17 -10.86 -9.10
CA LEU A 113 -8.21 -10.82 -8.07
C LEU A 113 -9.58 -11.29 -8.55
N PRO A 114 -10.09 -10.83 -9.70
CA PRO A 114 -11.42 -11.26 -10.12
C PRO A 114 -11.46 -12.72 -10.60
N LYS A 115 -10.32 -13.29 -10.94
CA LYS A 115 -10.26 -14.66 -11.47
C LYS A 115 -10.18 -15.72 -10.38
N TYR A 116 -9.77 -15.35 -9.19
CA TYR A 116 -9.51 -16.29 -8.11
C TYR A 116 -10.56 -16.19 -7.03
N ARG A 117 -11.79 -16.39 -7.45
CA ARG A 117 -12.89 -16.43 -6.50
C ARG A 117 -12.74 -17.64 -5.60
N GLY A 118 -12.83 -17.43 -4.32
CA GLY A 118 -12.67 -18.49 -3.37
C GLY A 118 -11.26 -18.87 -3.02
N ALA A 119 -10.31 -18.66 -3.94
CA ALA A 119 -8.90 -18.80 -3.63
C ALA A 119 -8.40 -17.45 -3.17
N SER A 120 -7.57 -17.42 -2.15
CA SER A 120 -7.03 -16.16 -1.68
C SER A 120 -6.04 -15.59 -2.70
N PRO A 121 -6.30 -14.42 -3.30
CA PRO A 121 -5.34 -13.81 -4.19
C PRO A 121 -4.03 -13.47 -3.50
N ILE A 122 -4.08 -13.26 -2.20
CA ILE A 122 -2.91 -12.90 -1.41
C ILE A 122 -1.93 -14.04 -1.33
N GLN A 123 -2.41 -15.27 -1.32
CA GLN A 123 -1.55 -16.45 -1.34
C GLN A 123 -0.80 -16.58 -2.67
N ARG A 124 -1.26 -15.89 -3.69
CA ARG A 124 -0.63 -15.86 -4.99
C ARG A 124 0.26 -14.66 -5.17
N ALA A 125 0.48 -13.89 -4.13
CA ALA A 125 1.32 -12.72 -4.21
C ALA A 125 2.73 -13.12 -4.63
N ILE A 126 3.35 -12.26 -5.43
CA ILE A 126 4.72 -12.44 -5.83
C ILE A 126 5.58 -11.82 -4.75
N ILE A 127 6.55 -12.57 -4.31
CA ILE A 127 7.48 -12.10 -3.31
C ILE A 127 8.74 -11.65 -4.02
N ASP A 128 8.99 -10.35 -3.94
CA ASP A 128 10.18 -9.74 -4.50
C ASP A 128 11.10 -9.45 -3.33
N GLY A 129 11.88 -10.40 -3.04
CA GLY A 129 12.74 -10.36 -1.86
C GLY A 129 13.83 -9.34 -1.90
#